data_37e037b7f0f442d4a997cf3b4e5e8c73
#
_entry.id   37e037b7f0f442d4a997cf3b4e5e8c73
#
_cell.length_a   1.000
_cell.length_b   1.000
_cell.length_c   1.000
_cell.angle_alpha   90.00
_cell.angle_beta   90.00
_cell.angle_gamma   90.00
#
_symmetry.space_group_name_H-M   'P 1'
#
loop_
_entity.id
_entity.type
_entity.pdbx_description
1 polymer ?
#
loop_
_entity_poly.entity_id
_entity_poly.type
_entity_poly.pdbx_seq_one_letter_code
_entity_poly.pdbx_strand_id
1 'polypeptide(L)'
;TYDKAARNARAIDAPKKGISVFDFDDTLARTKEKVIVNNADGSSTEISAAKFAETAGELEANGATFDFANFEGVADGTKKGPLADLALKRQDKFGSKDIFVLTARPQASAQAIKTFLDGIGLNLPISNITGLANGTPGAKGNWVAGKAAEGYNDFYFADDAYKNVEAVQEVLSQVDVDSEVQIAKASKKKVFNQVFNDIIENSTGIESYKVYSPAKAETTGASKG
;
A
#
# COMPACT_ATOMS: atom_id res chain seq x y z
N THR A 1 -11.63 16.99 5.88
CA THR A 1 -10.80 15.86 6.38
C THR A 1 -9.35 16.29 6.49
N TYR A 2 -8.74 16.84 5.43
CA TYR A 2 -7.32 17.25 5.39
C TYR A 2 -6.98 18.30 6.44
N ASP A 3 -7.78 19.35 6.63
CA ASP A 3 -7.55 20.37 7.65
C ASP A 3 -7.55 19.80 9.07
N LYS A 4 -8.41 18.81 9.34
CA LYS A 4 -8.46 18.13 10.63
C LYS A 4 -7.24 17.24 10.82
N ALA A 5 -6.82 16.52 9.78
CA ALA A 5 -5.63 15.68 9.79
C ALA A 5 -4.38 16.51 10.08
N ALA A 6 -4.18 17.61 9.34
CA ALA A 6 -3.05 18.51 9.53
C ALA A 6 -3.02 19.17 10.94
N ARG A 7 -4.19 19.57 11.47
CA ARG A 7 -4.26 20.08 12.85
C ARG A 7 -3.87 19.03 13.89
N ASN A 8 -4.31 17.78 13.70
CA ASN A 8 -3.97 16.69 14.63
C ASN A 8 -2.47 16.34 14.56
N ALA A 9 -1.90 16.31 13.35
CA ALA A 9 -0.49 16.02 13.14
C ALA A 9 0.45 17.06 13.75
N ARG A 10 0.05 18.34 13.69
CA ARG A 10 0.84 19.47 14.19
C ARG A 10 0.61 19.81 15.66
N ALA A 11 -0.23 19.10 16.37
CA ALA A 11 -0.45 19.30 17.79
C ALA A 11 0.81 18.86 18.57
N ILE A 12 1.50 19.81 19.21
CA ILE A 12 2.79 19.61 19.89
C ILE A 12 2.71 18.53 20.98
N ASP A 13 1.55 18.40 21.63
CA ASP A 13 1.31 17.45 22.70
C ASP A 13 0.55 16.20 22.26
N ALA A 14 0.37 15.99 20.94
CA ALA A 14 -0.34 14.81 20.45
C ALA A 14 0.48 13.54 20.74
N PRO A 15 -0.09 12.54 21.43
CA PRO A 15 0.60 11.30 21.68
C PRO A 15 0.90 10.61 20.33
N LYS A 16 2.07 9.99 20.23
CA LYS A 16 2.41 9.20 19.04
C LYS A 16 1.47 8.02 18.91
N LYS A 17 0.72 7.98 17.81
CA LYS A 17 -0.25 6.94 17.48
C LYS A 17 0.10 6.32 16.13
N GLY A 18 0.69 5.11 16.19
CA GLY A 18 1.14 4.37 15.03
C GLY A 18 0.02 3.59 14.35
N ILE A 19 0.12 3.44 13.03
CA ILE A 19 -0.77 2.64 12.20
C ILE A 19 0.04 1.88 11.15
N SER A 20 -0.36 0.65 10.85
CA SER A 20 0.17 -0.12 9.73
C SER A 20 -0.95 -0.43 8.76
N VAL A 21 -0.80 -0.03 7.52
CA VAL A 21 -1.78 -0.24 6.45
C VAL A 21 -1.13 -1.05 5.33
N PHE A 22 -1.76 -2.16 4.98
CA PHE A 22 -1.30 -3.03 3.91
C PHE A 22 -2.38 -3.16 2.84
N ASP A 23 -2.00 -3.10 1.59
CA ASP A 23 -2.82 -3.64 0.52
C ASP A 23 -2.90 -5.17 0.62
N PHE A 24 -3.89 -5.79 -0.02
CA PHE A 24 -4.11 -7.23 0.02
C PHE A 24 -3.47 -7.95 -1.16
N ASP A 25 -3.89 -7.62 -2.39
CA ASP A 25 -3.51 -8.32 -3.61
C ASP A 25 -2.03 -8.06 -3.94
N ASP A 26 -1.27 -9.12 -4.20
CA ASP A 26 0.18 -9.07 -4.45
C ASP A 26 1.02 -8.38 -3.36
N THR A 27 0.39 -8.01 -2.24
CA THR A 27 1.04 -7.45 -1.04
C THR A 27 1.03 -8.44 0.13
N LEU A 28 -0.13 -8.77 0.69
CA LEU A 28 -0.29 -9.79 1.75
C LEU A 28 -0.59 -11.18 1.19
N ALA A 29 -1.22 -11.26 0.03
CA ALA A 29 -1.57 -12.49 -0.68
C ALA A 29 -1.08 -12.45 -2.12
N ARG A 30 -0.65 -13.60 -2.64
CA ARG A 30 -0.39 -13.78 -4.09
C ARG A 30 -1.66 -14.24 -4.77
N THR A 31 -2.45 -13.30 -5.20
CA THR A 31 -3.75 -13.54 -5.81
C THR A 31 -3.65 -13.78 -7.31
N LYS A 32 -4.62 -14.50 -7.86
CA LYS A 32 -4.71 -14.79 -9.29
C LYS A 32 -6.01 -14.29 -9.90
N GLU A 33 -6.87 -13.75 -9.07
CA GLU A 33 -8.15 -13.18 -9.46
C GLU A 33 -7.89 -12.02 -10.42
N LYS A 34 -8.83 -11.87 -11.38
CA LYS A 34 -8.76 -10.85 -12.40
C LYS A 34 -9.98 -9.96 -12.34
N VAL A 35 -9.77 -8.68 -12.62
CA VAL A 35 -10.84 -7.71 -12.85
C VAL A 35 -11.36 -7.91 -14.27
N ILE A 36 -12.67 -7.99 -14.43
CA ILE A 36 -13.31 -7.97 -15.74
C ILE A 36 -13.53 -6.50 -16.11
N VAL A 37 -12.92 -6.08 -17.21
CA VAL A 37 -13.06 -4.75 -17.79
C VAL A 37 -14.09 -4.83 -18.91
N ASN A 38 -15.21 -4.17 -18.77
CA ASN A 38 -16.21 -4.03 -19.82
C ASN A 38 -15.97 -2.69 -20.54
N ASN A 39 -15.46 -2.77 -21.77
CA ASN A 39 -15.12 -1.60 -22.59
C ASN A 39 -16.37 -0.95 -23.19
N ALA A 40 -16.26 0.34 -23.54
CA ALA A 40 -17.34 1.11 -24.16
C ALA A 40 -17.81 0.55 -25.52
N ASP A 41 -16.95 -0.22 -26.21
CA ASP A 41 -17.26 -0.90 -27.47
C ASP A 41 -18.04 -2.21 -27.30
N GLY A 42 -18.35 -2.58 -26.04
CA GLY A 42 -19.05 -3.83 -25.70
C GLY A 42 -18.14 -5.05 -25.57
N SER A 43 -16.86 -4.92 -25.77
CA SER A 43 -15.88 -6.00 -25.50
C SER A 43 -15.58 -6.12 -24.02
N SER A 44 -15.22 -7.33 -23.56
CA SER A 44 -14.77 -7.56 -22.19
C SER A 44 -13.38 -8.18 -22.19
N THR A 45 -12.52 -7.70 -21.29
CA THR A 45 -11.16 -8.22 -21.09
C THR A 45 -10.91 -8.47 -19.61
N GLU A 46 -10.01 -9.41 -19.30
CA GLU A 46 -9.59 -9.68 -17.93
C GLU A 46 -8.19 -9.14 -17.68
N ILE A 47 -8.01 -8.39 -16.61
CA ILE A 47 -6.71 -7.86 -16.18
C ILE A 47 -6.40 -8.25 -14.75
N SER A 48 -5.11 -8.36 -14.40
CA SER A 48 -4.69 -8.62 -13.02
C SER A 48 -4.98 -7.42 -12.11
N ALA A 49 -5.04 -7.64 -10.80
CA ALA A 49 -5.17 -6.57 -9.81
C ALA A 49 -4.08 -5.49 -9.97
N ALA A 50 -2.82 -5.91 -10.20
CA ALA A 50 -1.72 -4.98 -10.43
C ALA A 50 -1.93 -4.13 -11.68
N LYS A 51 -2.36 -4.74 -12.80
CA LYS A 51 -2.64 -3.99 -14.04
C LYS A 51 -3.83 -3.05 -13.87
N PHE A 52 -4.86 -3.49 -13.14
CA PHE A 52 -6.00 -2.65 -12.81
C PHE A 52 -5.57 -1.40 -12.03
N ALA A 53 -4.77 -1.56 -10.98
CA ALA A 53 -4.27 -0.43 -10.19
C ALA A 53 -3.45 0.58 -11.02
N GLU A 54 -2.76 0.11 -12.07
CA GLU A 54 -2.02 0.99 -12.99
C GLU A 54 -2.89 1.73 -14.00
N THR A 55 -3.97 1.09 -14.48
CA THR A 55 -4.71 1.56 -15.67
C THR A 55 -6.17 1.92 -15.41
N ALA A 56 -6.70 1.70 -14.20
CA ALA A 56 -8.11 1.92 -13.89
C ALA A 56 -8.62 3.32 -14.28
N GLY A 57 -7.88 4.36 -13.93
CA GLY A 57 -8.28 5.74 -14.25
C GLY A 57 -8.31 6.05 -15.76
N GLU A 58 -7.38 5.46 -16.53
CA GLU A 58 -7.37 5.61 -17.99
C GLU A 58 -8.53 4.85 -18.64
N LEU A 59 -8.77 3.62 -18.19
CA LEU A 59 -9.87 2.80 -18.69
C LEU A 59 -11.22 3.43 -18.37
N GLU A 60 -11.41 3.96 -17.17
CA GLU A 60 -12.62 4.65 -16.76
C GLU A 60 -12.86 5.92 -17.58
N ALA A 61 -11.80 6.72 -17.83
CA ALA A 61 -11.87 7.90 -18.68
C ALA A 61 -12.27 7.56 -20.13
N ASN A 62 -11.96 6.34 -20.61
CA ASN A 62 -12.36 5.81 -21.90
C ASN A 62 -13.74 5.11 -21.88
N GLY A 63 -14.50 5.24 -20.79
CA GLY A 63 -15.85 4.71 -20.66
C GLY A 63 -15.94 3.23 -20.28
N ALA A 64 -14.85 2.62 -19.83
CA ALA A 64 -14.90 1.25 -19.32
C ALA A 64 -15.58 1.19 -17.94
N THR A 65 -16.25 0.06 -17.67
CA THR A 65 -16.76 -0.31 -16.35
C THR A 65 -16.07 -1.59 -15.86
N PHE A 66 -16.09 -1.80 -14.54
CA PHE A 66 -15.36 -2.90 -13.93
C PHE A 66 -16.29 -3.84 -13.17
N ASP A 67 -16.07 -5.15 -13.36
CA ASP A 67 -16.76 -6.18 -12.59
C ASP A 67 -15.72 -6.90 -11.69
N PHE A 68 -15.99 -6.87 -10.40
CA PHE A 68 -15.16 -7.42 -9.33
C PHE A 68 -15.73 -8.72 -8.75
N ALA A 69 -16.70 -9.37 -9.41
CA ALA A 69 -17.32 -10.59 -8.88
C ALA A 69 -16.27 -11.67 -8.52
N ASN A 70 -15.20 -11.78 -9.30
CA ASN A 70 -14.09 -12.69 -9.00
C ASN A 70 -13.33 -12.34 -7.72
N PHE A 71 -13.50 -11.14 -7.18
CA PHE A 71 -12.80 -10.64 -5.98
C PHE A 71 -13.65 -10.70 -4.71
N GLU A 72 -14.84 -11.24 -4.74
CA GLU A 72 -15.64 -11.45 -3.52
C GLU A 72 -15.04 -12.56 -2.64
N GLY A 73 -14.34 -13.52 -3.25
CA GLY A 73 -13.64 -14.60 -2.57
C GLY A 73 -12.12 -14.45 -2.56
N VAL A 74 -11.44 -15.37 -1.90
CA VAL A 74 -10.00 -15.64 -2.01
C VAL A 74 -9.86 -17.10 -2.42
N ALA A 75 -9.20 -17.35 -3.56
CA ALA A 75 -9.10 -18.68 -4.12
C ALA A 75 -8.35 -19.65 -3.19
N ASP A 76 -8.80 -20.89 -3.14
CA ASP A 76 -8.11 -21.96 -2.42
C ASP A 76 -6.67 -22.11 -2.89
N GLY A 77 -5.75 -22.30 -1.93
CA GLY A 77 -4.33 -22.43 -2.22
C GLY A 77 -3.61 -21.10 -2.52
N THR A 78 -4.27 -19.95 -2.31
CA THR A 78 -3.62 -18.63 -2.32
C THR A 78 -2.46 -18.63 -1.34
N LYS A 79 -1.29 -18.16 -1.80
CA LYS A 79 -0.06 -18.11 -1.01
C LYS A 79 0.16 -16.76 -0.36
N LYS A 80 0.95 -16.73 0.72
CA LYS A 80 1.45 -15.50 1.31
C LYS A 80 2.08 -14.59 0.27
N GLY A 81 1.74 -13.32 0.32
CA GLY A 81 2.38 -12.26 -0.45
C GLY A 81 3.74 -11.85 0.13
N PRO A 82 4.44 -10.96 -0.57
CA PRO A 82 5.81 -10.58 -0.20
C PRO A 82 5.94 -9.87 1.15
N LEU A 83 4.88 -9.25 1.67
CA LEU A 83 4.89 -8.54 2.95
C LEU A 83 4.08 -9.21 4.07
N ALA A 84 3.55 -10.42 3.85
CA ALA A 84 2.81 -11.15 4.87
C ALA A 84 3.63 -11.38 6.15
N ASP A 85 4.89 -11.81 6.01
CA ASP A 85 5.78 -12.04 7.16
C ASP A 85 6.14 -10.73 7.90
N LEU A 86 6.19 -9.61 7.19
CA LEU A 86 6.37 -8.30 7.82
C LEU A 86 5.12 -7.90 8.62
N ALA A 87 3.94 -8.13 8.09
CA ALA A 87 2.68 -7.86 8.80
C ALA A 87 2.57 -8.71 10.08
N LEU A 88 2.96 -9.99 10.03
CA LEU A 88 3.04 -10.86 11.20
C LEU A 88 4.01 -10.31 12.26
N LYS A 89 5.21 -9.89 11.86
CA LYS A 89 6.19 -9.26 12.78
C LYS A 89 5.66 -7.97 13.40
N ARG A 90 4.88 -7.18 12.64
CA ARG A 90 4.24 -5.98 13.18
C ARG A 90 3.13 -6.32 14.17
N GLN A 91 2.34 -7.37 13.90
CA GLN A 91 1.36 -7.89 14.84
C GLN A 91 2.03 -8.35 16.16
N ASP A 92 3.12 -9.10 16.07
CA ASP A 92 3.86 -9.57 17.25
C ASP A 92 4.41 -8.39 18.08
N LYS A 93 4.86 -7.34 17.42
CA LYS A 93 5.47 -6.18 18.07
C LYS A 93 4.46 -5.18 18.62
N PHE A 94 3.39 -4.90 17.90
CA PHE A 94 2.47 -3.80 18.16
C PHE A 94 1.03 -4.24 18.47
N GLY A 95 0.73 -5.54 18.34
CA GLY A 95 -0.63 -6.05 18.36
C GLY A 95 -1.37 -5.82 17.03
N SER A 96 -2.57 -6.36 16.93
CA SER A 96 -3.38 -6.31 15.69
C SER A 96 -4.35 -5.12 15.62
N LYS A 97 -4.52 -4.37 16.71
CA LYS A 97 -5.54 -3.31 16.81
C LYS A 97 -5.37 -2.21 15.77
N ASP A 98 -4.13 -1.80 15.50
CA ASP A 98 -3.78 -0.68 14.62
C ASP A 98 -3.12 -1.16 13.33
N ILE A 99 -3.38 -2.42 12.93
CA ILE A 99 -3.05 -2.97 11.61
C ILE A 99 -4.32 -3.05 10.77
N PHE A 100 -4.25 -2.51 9.56
CA PHE A 100 -5.38 -2.42 8.64
C PHE A 100 -5.03 -3.03 7.29
N VAL A 101 -6.03 -3.60 6.64
CA VAL A 101 -5.99 -3.97 5.22
C VAL A 101 -6.86 -3.00 4.44
N LEU A 102 -6.29 -2.43 3.39
CA LEU A 102 -6.95 -1.47 2.51
C LEU A 102 -6.82 -1.94 1.06
N THR A 103 -7.89 -2.45 0.50
CA THR A 103 -7.90 -3.05 -0.83
C THR A 103 -8.88 -2.35 -1.79
N ALA A 104 -8.58 -2.41 -3.08
CA ALA A 104 -9.50 -1.98 -4.12
C ALA A 104 -10.72 -2.92 -4.29
N ARG A 105 -10.67 -4.13 -3.72
CA ARG A 105 -11.78 -5.09 -3.73
C ARG A 105 -13.04 -4.49 -3.12
N PRO A 106 -14.23 -5.02 -3.44
CA PRO A 106 -15.46 -4.62 -2.76
C PRO A 106 -15.45 -5.04 -1.28
N GLN A 107 -16.19 -4.32 -0.44
CA GLN A 107 -16.28 -4.63 1.01
C GLN A 107 -16.83 -6.04 1.28
N ALA A 108 -17.64 -6.60 0.37
CA ALA A 108 -18.12 -7.99 0.46
C ALA A 108 -16.99 -9.01 0.56
N SER A 109 -15.79 -8.71 0.06
CA SER A 109 -14.61 -9.57 0.16
C SER A 109 -13.97 -9.65 1.56
N ALA A 110 -14.34 -8.77 2.48
CA ALA A 110 -13.66 -8.64 3.78
C ALA A 110 -13.66 -9.94 4.59
N GLN A 111 -14.74 -10.72 4.55
CA GLN A 111 -14.80 -12.00 5.28
C GLN A 111 -13.87 -13.05 4.66
N ALA A 112 -13.77 -13.13 3.33
CA ALA A 112 -12.86 -14.04 2.65
C ALA A 112 -11.39 -13.66 2.90
N ILE A 113 -11.09 -12.36 2.86
CA ILE A 113 -9.77 -11.81 3.23
C ILE A 113 -9.44 -12.18 4.67
N LYS A 114 -10.36 -11.96 5.61
CA LYS A 114 -10.14 -12.31 7.01
C LYS A 114 -9.85 -13.79 7.19
N THR A 115 -10.60 -14.66 6.54
CA THR A 115 -10.38 -16.13 6.60
C THR A 115 -8.96 -16.49 6.12
N PHE A 116 -8.50 -15.90 5.02
CA PHE A 116 -7.14 -16.09 4.55
C PHE A 116 -6.09 -15.58 5.56
N LEU A 117 -6.28 -14.37 6.10
CA LEU A 117 -5.36 -13.76 7.06
C LEU A 117 -5.26 -14.57 8.36
N ASP A 118 -6.39 -15.04 8.90
CA ASP A 118 -6.43 -15.93 10.06
C ASP A 118 -5.67 -17.25 9.77
N GLY A 119 -5.84 -17.80 8.56
CA GLY A 119 -5.15 -19.00 8.12
C GLY A 119 -3.63 -18.88 8.06
N ILE A 120 -3.10 -17.68 7.86
CA ILE A 120 -1.65 -17.39 7.91
C ILE A 120 -1.16 -16.87 9.27
N GLY A 121 -2.05 -16.71 10.25
CA GLY A 121 -1.74 -16.25 11.61
C GLY A 121 -1.84 -14.74 11.81
N LEU A 122 -2.30 -13.97 10.82
CA LEU A 122 -2.53 -12.54 10.94
C LEU A 122 -3.96 -12.26 11.39
N ASN A 123 -4.15 -12.13 12.70
CA ASN A 123 -5.47 -12.07 13.35
C ASN A 123 -5.94 -10.63 13.51
N LEU A 124 -6.55 -10.07 12.49
CA LEU A 124 -7.09 -8.71 12.51
C LEU A 124 -8.58 -8.69 12.83
N PRO A 125 -9.09 -7.66 13.54
CA PRO A 125 -10.53 -7.42 13.59
C PRO A 125 -11.08 -7.21 12.16
N ILE A 126 -12.27 -7.76 11.86
CA ILE A 126 -12.87 -7.59 10.54
C ILE A 126 -13.12 -6.11 10.20
N SER A 127 -13.36 -5.26 11.20
CA SER A 127 -13.48 -3.81 11.06
C SER A 127 -12.21 -3.12 10.54
N ASN A 128 -11.07 -3.80 10.61
CA ASN A 128 -9.80 -3.31 10.10
C ASN A 128 -9.54 -3.71 8.64
N ILE A 129 -10.48 -4.38 7.99
CA ILE A 129 -10.41 -4.76 6.59
C ILE A 129 -11.39 -3.88 5.81
N THR A 130 -10.85 -2.99 4.99
CA THR A 130 -11.64 -2.05 4.18
C THR A 130 -11.50 -2.37 2.70
N GLY A 131 -12.61 -2.72 2.08
CA GLY A 131 -12.74 -2.84 0.63
C GLY A 131 -13.33 -1.56 0.06
N LEU A 132 -12.60 -0.89 -0.82
CA LEU A 132 -12.99 0.41 -1.38
C LEU A 132 -13.94 0.31 -2.56
N ALA A 133 -14.03 -0.85 -3.22
CA ALA A 133 -14.67 -1.02 -4.53
C ALA A 133 -14.21 0.05 -5.54
N ASN A 134 -12.97 0.49 -5.42
CA ASN A 134 -12.39 1.59 -6.18
C ASN A 134 -10.88 1.40 -6.32
N GLY A 135 -10.41 1.31 -7.57
CA GLY A 135 -8.99 1.12 -7.89
C GLY A 135 -8.23 2.42 -8.10
N THR A 136 -8.84 3.59 -7.92
CA THR A 136 -8.12 4.86 -8.11
C THR A 136 -7.16 5.12 -6.94
N PRO A 137 -5.94 5.60 -7.21
CA PRO A 137 -4.95 5.90 -6.17
C PRO A 137 -5.47 6.91 -5.14
N GLY A 138 -6.25 7.90 -5.58
CA GLY A 138 -6.87 8.91 -4.73
C GLY A 138 -7.80 8.34 -3.66
N ALA A 139 -8.47 7.20 -3.93
CA ALA A 139 -9.33 6.54 -2.95
C ALA A 139 -8.54 6.06 -1.73
N LYS A 140 -7.36 5.47 -1.93
CA LYS A 140 -6.46 5.06 -0.85
C LYS A 140 -5.88 6.26 -0.10
N GLY A 141 -5.47 7.31 -0.81
CA GLY A 141 -5.03 8.57 -0.21
C GLY A 141 -6.10 9.20 0.69
N ASN A 142 -7.34 9.28 0.24
CA ASN A 142 -8.46 9.81 1.02
C ASN A 142 -8.74 9.00 2.30
N TRP A 143 -8.64 7.67 2.22
CA TRP A 143 -8.80 6.81 3.38
C TRP A 143 -7.70 7.07 4.42
N VAL A 144 -6.45 7.19 3.99
CA VAL A 144 -5.29 7.49 4.85
C VAL A 144 -5.44 8.88 5.50
N ALA A 145 -5.87 9.90 4.75
CA ALA A 145 -6.20 11.22 5.31
C ALA A 145 -7.30 11.13 6.39
N GLY A 146 -8.28 10.25 6.19
CA GLY A 146 -9.30 9.94 7.21
C GLY A 146 -8.69 9.42 8.50
N LYS A 147 -7.74 8.49 8.41
CA LYS A 147 -7.03 7.95 9.58
C LYS A 147 -6.17 8.99 10.30
N ALA A 148 -5.50 9.87 9.56
CA ALA A 148 -4.80 11.01 10.16
C ALA A 148 -5.78 11.96 10.88
N ALA A 149 -6.98 12.17 10.34
CA ALA A 149 -8.03 12.93 11.02
C ALA A 149 -8.62 12.23 12.27
N GLU A 150 -8.42 10.91 12.41
CA GLU A 150 -8.73 10.13 13.63
C GLU A 150 -7.59 10.20 14.68
N GLY A 151 -6.49 10.90 14.36
CA GLY A 151 -5.37 11.13 15.26
C GLY A 151 -4.17 10.21 15.07
N TYR A 152 -4.16 9.36 14.04
CA TYR A 152 -2.94 8.63 13.68
C TYR A 152 -1.91 9.60 13.10
N ASN A 153 -0.65 9.51 13.56
CA ASN A 153 0.43 10.43 13.20
C ASN A 153 1.77 9.76 12.92
N ASP A 154 1.81 8.43 12.91
CA ASP A 154 2.98 7.62 12.54
C ASP A 154 2.52 6.47 11.65
N PHE A 155 2.68 6.63 10.34
CA PHE A 155 2.13 5.72 9.34
C PHE A 155 3.19 4.79 8.77
N TYR A 156 2.83 3.51 8.69
CA TYR A 156 3.43 2.58 7.74
C TYR A 156 2.37 2.20 6.71
N PHE A 157 2.68 2.37 5.44
CA PHE A 157 1.81 1.98 4.32
C PHE A 157 2.58 1.12 3.31
N ALA A 158 1.97 0.06 2.83
CA ALA A 158 2.56 -0.79 1.81
C ALA A 158 1.54 -1.26 0.78
N ASP A 159 1.93 -1.18 -0.49
CA ASP A 159 1.11 -1.52 -1.65
C ASP A 159 2.03 -2.05 -2.77
N ASP A 160 1.52 -2.90 -3.66
CA ASP A 160 2.30 -3.39 -4.79
C ASP A 160 2.27 -2.44 -6.01
N ALA A 161 1.28 -1.56 -6.06
CA ALA A 161 1.10 -0.60 -7.14
C ALA A 161 1.75 0.76 -6.83
N TYR A 162 2.68 1.17 -7.69
CA TYR A 162 3.43 2.43 -7.55
C TYR A 162 2.51 3.67 -7.41
N LYS A 163 1.48 3.77 -8.24
CA LYS A 163 0.54 4.92 -8.21
C LYS A 163 -0.19 5.05 -6.86
N ASN A 164 -0.49 3.93 -6.19
CA ASN A 164 -1.09 3.96 -4.86
C ASN A 164 -0.08 4.46 -3.82
N VAL A 165 1.16 3.96 -3.88
CA VAL A 165 2.26 4.40 -3.01
C VAL A 165 2.51 5.89 -3.16
N GLU A 166 2.59 6.39 -4.39
CA GLU A 166 2.78 7.81 -4.69
C GLU A 166 1.65 8.68 -4.13
N ALA A 167 0.39 8.32 -4.42
CA ALA A 167 -0.77 9.07 -3.95
C ALA A 167 -0.86 9.12 -2.41
N VAL A 168 -0.56 8.00 -1.74
CA VAL A 168 -0.54 7.95 -0.27
C VAL A 168 0.62 8.76 0.30
N GLN A 169 1.80 8.68 -0.29
CA GLN A 169 2.97 9.47 0.13
C GLN A 169 2.71 10.96 0.00
N GLU A 170 2.07 11.39 -1.10
CA GLU A 170 1.69 12.79 -1.30
C GLU A 170 0.75 13.27 -0.19
N VAL A 171 -0.31 12.50 0.10
CA VAL A 171 -1.26 12.82 1.17
C VAL A 171 -0.58 12.91 2.54
N LEU A 172 0.24 11.92 2.90
CA LEU A 172 0.94 11.90 4.19
C LEU A 172 1.90 13.08 4.34
N SER A 173 2.57 13.49 3.26
CA SER A 173 3.43 14.67 3.22
C SER A 173 2.62 15.95 3.40
N GLN A 174 1.43 16.08 2.78
CA GLN A 174 0.56 17.24 2.91
C GLN A 174 -0.01 17.41 4.33
N VAL A 175 -0.32 16.31 5.01
CA VAL A 175 -0.83 16.34 6.39
C VAL A 175 0.27 16.40 7.45
N ASP A 176 1.55 16.29 7.04
CA ASP A 176 2.72 16.50 7.90
C ASP A 176 2.80 15.48 9.06
N VAL A 177 2.66 14.21 8.75
CA VAL A 177 2.80 13.09 9.69
C VAL A 177 4.07 12.28 9.43
N ASP A 178 4.59 11.61 10.45
CA ASP A 178 5.66 10.62 10.27
C ASP A 178 5.15 9.49 9.38
N SER A 179 5.94 9.12 8.36
CA SER A 179 5.51 8.06 7.45
C SER A 179 6.65 7.23 6.88
N GLU A 180 6.38 5.95 6.70
CA GLU A 180 7.17 5.03 5.90
C GLU A 180 6.26 4.39 4.86
N VAL A 181 6.51 4.62 3.58
CA VAL A 181 5.73 4.07 2.47
C VAL A 181 6.59 3.11 1.67
N GLN A 182 6.06 1.91 1.38
CA GLN A 182 6.82 0.82 0.78
C GLN A 182 6.09 0.19 -0.41
N ILE A 183 6.83 -0.11 -1.49
CA ILE A 183 6.36 -0.97 -2.57
C ILE A 183 6.64 -2.44 -2.24
N ALA A 184 5.63 -3.30 -2.40
CA ALA A 184 5.70 -4.70 -1.98
C ALA A 184 6.64 -5.60 -2.82
N LYS A 185 6.97 -5.22 -4.06
CA LYS A 185 7.66 -6.10 -5.04
C LYS A 185 9.17 -6.17 -4.94
N ALA A 186 9.83 -5.25 -4.24
CA ALA A 186 11.29 -5.19 -4.21
C ALA A 186 11.84 -4.92 -2.82
N SER A 187 13.14 -5.19 -2.63
CA SER A 187 13.78 -4.81 -1.38
C SER A 187 13.70 -3.29 -1.21
N LYS A 188 13.36 -2.82 0.00
CA LYS A 188 13.22 -1.40 0.38
C LYS A 188 14.28 -0.49 -0.27
N LYS A 189 15.51 -0.95 -0.36
CA LYS A 189 16.66 -0.17 -0.84
C LYS A 189 16.68 0.07 -2.34
N LYS A 190 16.19 -0.89 -3.14
CA LYS A 190 16.22 -0.80 -4.61
C LYS A 190 15.09 0.06 -5.16
N VAL A 191 13.92 -0.02 -4.56
CA VAL A 191 12.72 0.68 -5.02
C VAL A 191 12.75 2.14 -4.62
N PHE A 192 13.13 2.45 -3.38
CA PHE A 192 13.26 3.83 -2.93
C PHE A 192 14.22 4.63 -3.84
N ASN A 193 15.35 4.04 -4.21
CA ASN A 193 16.31 4.69 -5.12
C ASN A 193 15.73 4.86 -6.54
N GLN A 194 14.96 3.89 -7.03
CA GLN A 194 14.37 3.97 -8.36
C GLN A 194 13.24 5.01 -8.39
N VAL A 195 12.32 4.96 -7.43
CA VAL A 195 11.23 5.93 -7.28
C VAL A 195 11.75 7.35 -7.06
N PHE A 196 12.75 7.51 -6.20
CA PHE A 196 13.37 8.81 -5.94
C PHE A 196 14.07 9.36 -7.19
N ASN A 197 14.77 8.51 -7.95
CA ASN A 197 15.39 8.91 -9.20
C ASN A 197 14.34 9.30 -10.24
N ASP A 198 13.27 8.51 -10.40
CA ASP A 198 12.19 8.80 -11.34
C ASP A 198 11.49 10.14 -11.01
N ILE A 199 11.28 10.44 -9.71
CA ILE A 199 10.72 11.71 -9.27
C ILE A 199 11.68 12.87 -9.57
N ILE A 200 12.97 12.72 -9.29
CA ILE A 200 13.97 13.75 -9.57
C ILE A 200 14.12 13.96 -11.07
N GLU A 201 14.22 12.92 -11.87
CA GLU A 201 14.31 13.01 -13.33
C GLU A 201 13.08 13.71 -13.93
N ASN A 202 11.87 13.35 -13.48
CA ASN A 202 10.64 13.95 -13.97
C ASN A 202 10.44 15.41 -13.50
N SER A 203 10.94 15.77 -12.32
CA SER A 203 10.75 17.11 -11.76
C SER A 203 11.86 18.10 -12.11
N THR A 204 13.07 17.63 -12.37
CA THR A 204 14.25 18.49 -12.57
C THR A 204 14.92 18.36 -13.94
N GLY A 205 14.60 17.31 -14.71
CA GLY A 205 15.27 16.96 -15.95
C GLY A 205 16.74 16.53 -15.77
N ILE A 206 17.18 16.26 -14.54
CA ILE A 206 18.54 15.81 -14.23
C ILE A 206 18.57 14.28 -14.23
N GLU A 207 19.29 13.68 -15.18
CA GLU A 207 19.48 12.24 -15.24
C GLU A 207 20.21 11.70 -14.00
N SER A 208 19.58 10.74 -13.34
CA SER A 208 20.10 9.87 -12.28
C SER A 208 20.90 10.53 -11.14
N TYR A 209 20.22 10.92 -10.09
CA TYR A 209 20.86 11.15 -8.79
C TYR A 209 21.20 9.80 -8.15
N LYS A 210 22.48 9.41 -8.15
CA LYS A 210 22.94 8.26 -7.38
C LYS A 210 22.89 8.63 -5.90
N VAL A 211 21.83 8.19 -5.19
CA VAL A 211 21.83 8.26 -3.73
C VAL A 211 23.00 7.43 -3.23
N TYR A 212 24.01 8.10 -2.71
CA TYR A 212 25.18 7.48 -2.12
C TYR A 212 24.74 6.68 -0.90
N SER A 213 24.71 5.36 -1.01
CA SER A 213 24.70 4.51 0.18
C SER A 213 26.07 4.67 0.81
N PRO A 214 26.20 5.09 2.07
CA PRO A 214 27.49 5.04 2.74
C PRO A 214 27.95 3.57 2.68
N ALA A 215 29.07 3.35 2.01
CA ALA A 215 29.71 2.05 2.01
C ALA A 215 29.84 1.62 3.46
N LYS A 216 29.48 0.38 3.79
CA LYS A 216 29.92 -0.22 5.06
C LYS A 216 31.41 0.01 5.11
N ALA A 217 31.88 0.74 6.10
CA ALA A 217 33.28 0.79 6.40
C ALA A 217 33.72 -0.67 6.61
N GLU A 218 34.47 -1.18 5.66
CA GLU A 218 35.20 -2.42 5.86
C GLU A 218 36.20 -2.12 6.98
N THR A 219 35.93 -2.68 8.14
CA THR A 219 36.94 -2.77 9.19
C THR A 219 37.98 -3.72 8.66
N THR A 220 38.98 -3.19 7.99
CA THR A 220 40.24 -3.90 7.75
C THR A 220 40.88 -4.12 9.12
N GLY A 221 40.69 -5.33 9.64
CA GLY A 221 41.40 -5.82 10.80
C GLY A 221 42.90 -5.81 10.47
N ALA A 222 43.60 -4.84 11.01
CA ALA A 222 45.04 -4.87 11.02
C ALA A 222 45.48 -6.03 11.95
N SER A 223 45.89 -7.13 11.35
CA SER A 223 46.67 -8.17 12.01
C SER A 223 47.97 -7.56 12.47
N LYS A 224 48.19 -7.50 13.76
CA LYS A 224 49.53 -7.29 14.33
C LYS A 224 50.22 -8.64 14.39
N GLY A 225 51.30 -8.77 13.61
CA GLY A 225 52.36 -9.74 13.87
C GLY A 225 53.18 -9.35 15.09
#